data_5d645c3aca9652c2abf2d6563ad78185
#
_entry.id   5d645c3aca9652c2abf2d6563ad78185
#
_cell.length_a   1.000
_cell.length_b   1.000
_cell.length_c   1.000
_cell.angle_alpha   90.00
_cell.angle_beta   90.00
_cell.angle_gamma   90.00
#
_symmetry.space_group_name_H-M   'P 1'
#
loop_
_entity.id
_entity.type
_entity.pdbx_description
1 polymer ?
#
loop_
_entity_poly.entity_id
_entity_poly.type
_entity_poly.pdbx_seq_one_letter_code
_entity_poly.pdbx_strand_id
1 'polypeptide(L)'
;HGIGRRQRQMCIRDRSQAAFHGAMLSGPAFHADPAPAPVMLIGRLLRYVLPKVGMVSLDANGVSRDPAVVADYIADPLVYNGKITSGLGIEMLDAMEVAIARAGEITLPIYIAHGDADVMAGPEGSQAFFDALGAQDKTLDFWPGLYHEILNEPESEEVISRYVNWLESHL
;
A
#
# COMPACT_ATOMS: atom_id res chain seq x y z
N HIS A 1 -14.27 9.62 16.80
CA HIS A 1 -12.84 9.72 17.19
C HIS A 1 -11.85 9.15 16.14
N GLY A 2 -12.31 8.41 15.10
CA GLY A 2 -11.45 7.82 14.06
C GLY A 2 -10.98 8.80 12.97
N ILE A 3 -11.79 9.78 12.64
CA ILE A 3 -11.52 10.75 11.56
C ILE A 3 -10.28 11.61 11.87
N GLY A 4 -10.03 11.96 13.12
CA GLY A 4 -8.91 12.82 13.50
C GLY A 4 -7.51 12.20 13.35
N ARG A 5 -7.35 10.88 13.38
CA ARG A 5 -6.04 10.23 13.21
C ARG A 5 -5.65 10.11 11.74
N ARG A 6 -6.61 9.83 10.85
CA ARG A 6 -6.38 9.71 9.40
C ARG A 6 -6.08 11.06 8.76
N GLN A 7 -6.84 12.09 9.12
CA GLN A 7 -6.51 13.47 8.72
C GLN A 7 -5.12 13.89 9.18
N ARG A 8 -4.63 13.45 10.34
CA ARG A 8 -3.26 13.76 10.80
C ARG A 8 -2.18 13.09 9.94
N GLN A 9 -2.32 11.83 9.55
CA GLN A 9 -1.31 11.16 8.71
C GLN A 9 -1.25 11.78 7.30
N MET A 10 -2.41 12.08 6.70
CA MET A 10 -2.44 12.80 5.43
C MET A 10 -1.93 14.23 5.56
N CYS A 11 -2.30 14.96 6.64
CA CYS A 11 -1.81 16.31 6.89
C CYS A 11 -0.30 16.40 7.19
N ILE A 12 0.32 15.34 7.71
CA ILE A 12 1.78 15.29 7.87
C ILE A 12 2.45 15.20 6.50
N ARG A 13 1.91 14.39 5.57
CA ARG A 13 2.47 14.20 4.24
C ARG A 13 2.37 15.44 3.36
N ASP A 14 1.23 16.11 3.35
CA ASP A 14 0.96 17.24 2.47
C ASP A 14 1.33 18.62 3.06
N ARG A 15 1.43 18.74 4.38
CA ARG A 15 1.77 20.02 5.06
C ARG A 15 3.19 20.09 5.61
N SER A 16 3.91 18.99 5.66
CA SER A 16 5.24 18.91 6.28
C SER A 16 6.28 18.25 5.39
N GLN A 17 6.10 18.26 4.06
CA GLN A 17 7.04 17.66 3.13
C GLN A 17 8.47 18.21 3.31
N ALA A 18 8.60 19.51 3.62
CA ALA A 18 9.89 20.13 3.88
C ALA A 18 10.67 19.57 5.08
N ALA A 19 10.03 18.74 5.91
CA ALA A 19 10.69 18.06 7.02
C ALA A 19 11.33 16.71 6.62
N PHE A 20 11.14 16.28 5.36
CA PHE A 20 11.62 14.99 4.86
C PHE A 20 12.51 15.19 3.63
N HIS A 21 13.60 14.44 3.53
CA HIS A 21 14.47 14.41 2.36
C HIS A 21 13.84 13.67 1.18
N GLY A 22 12.96 12.71 1.44
CA GLY A 22 12.25 11.93 0.45
C GLY A 22 11.34 10.88 1.08
N ALA A 23 10.70 10.07 0.25
CA ALA A 23 9.87 8.95 0.68
C ALA A 23 10.18 7.70 -0.15
N MET A 24 10.21 6.54 0.51
CA MET A 24 10.35 5.24 -0.14
C MET A 24 9.12 4.38 0.18
N LEU A 25 8.50 3.81 -0.84
CA LEU A 25 7.30 2.98 -0.73
C LEU A 25 7.60 1.56 -1.24
N SER A 26 7.13 0.56 -0.50
CA SER A 26 7.26 -0.85 -0.85
C SER A 26 5.86 -1.45 -0.97
N GLY A 27 5.51 -2.00 -2.14
CA GLY A 27 4.22 -2.61 -2.41
C GLY A 27 3.01 -1.75 -1.96
N PRO A 28 2.95 -0.44 -2.29
CA PRO A 28 1.92 0.43 -1.71
C PRO A 28 0.55 0.09 -2.28
N ALA A 29 -0.44 -0.06 -1.39
CA ALA A 29 -1.82 -0.35 -1.77
C ALA A 29 -2.53 0.92 -2.28
N PHE A 30 -2.39 1.22 -3.57
CA PHE A 30 -3.12 2.28 -4.26
C PHE A 30 -4.23 1.74 -5.17
N HIS A 31 -4.26 0.42 -5.40
CA HIS A 31 -5.32 -0.26 -6.13
C HIS A 31 -5.67 -1.56 -5.42
N ALA A 32 -6.94 -1.90 -5.46
CA ALA A 32 -7.44 -3.22 -5.13
C ALA A 32 -8.60 -3.53 -6.09
N ASP A 33 -8.68 -4.75 -6.58
CA ASP A 33 -9.77 -5.17 -7.44
C ASP A 33 -11.12 -4.88 -6.77
N PRO A 34 -11.98 -4.08 -7.41
CA PRO A 34 -13.25 -3.71 -6.81
C PRO A 34 -14.14 -4.94 -6.69
N ALA A 35 -14.68 -5.16 -5.51
CA ALA A 35 -15.74 -6.15 -5.36
C ALA A 35 -16.94 -5.79 -6.28
N PRO A 36 -17.77 -6.77 -6.70
CA PRO A 36 -18.96 -6.51 -7.52
C PRO A 36 -19.81 -5.36 -6.94
N ALA A 37 -20.37 -4.52 -7.81
CA ALA A 37 -21.11 -3.32 -7.41
C ALA A 37 -22.14 -3.51 -6.30
N PRO A 38 -22.95 -4.60 -6.27
CA PRO A 38 -23.87 -4.84 -5.16
C PRO A 38 -23.16 -5.08 -3.82
N VAL A 39 -21.99 -5.74 -3.83
CA VAL A 39 -21.17 -5.98 -2.63
C VAL A 39 -20.60 -4.67 -2.12
N MET A 40 -20.13 -3.80 -3.01
CA MET A 40 -19.65 -2.47 -2.68
C MET A 40 -20.74 -1.60 -2.05
N LEU A 41 -21.95 -1.63 -2.61
CA LEU A 41 -23.09 -0.87 -2.07
C LEU A 41 -23.46 -1.36 -0.66
N ILE A 42 -23.52 -2.68 -0.47
CA ILE A 42 -23.76 -3.29 0.85
C ILE A 42 -22.64 -2.93 1.83
N GLY A 43 -21.38 -3.02 1.41
CA GLY A 43 -20.22 -2.64 2.22
C GLY A 43 -20.28 -1.19 2.69
N ARG A 44 -20.61 -0.27 1.78
CA ARG A 44 -20.80 1.16 2.09
C ARG A 44 -21.93 1.41 3.10
N LEU A 45 -23.00 0.64 3.05
CA LEU A 45 -24.08 0.72 4.05
C LEU A 45 -23.65 0.12 5.38
N LEU A 46 -23.02 -1.05 5.36
CA LEU A 46 -22.57 -1.76 6.56
C LEU A 46 -21.53 -0.98 7.35
N ARG A 47 -20.71 -0.16 6.71
CA ARG A 47 -19.70 0.66 7.42
C ARG A 47 -20.30 1.58 8.47
N TYR A 48 -21.56 1.99 8.31
CA TYR A 48 -22.26 2.85 9.27
C TYR A 48 -23.04 2.08 10.33
N VAL A 49 -23.58 0.92 9.97
CA VAL A 49 -24.49 0.14 10.84
C VAL A 49 -23.74 -0.98 11.55
N LEU A 50 -22.88 -1.68 10.85
CA LEU A 50 -22.14 -2.85 11.32
C LEU A 50 -20.65 -2.81 10.85
N PRO A 51 -19.87 -1.79 11.25
CA PRO A 51 -18.51 -1.55 10.73
C PRO A 51 -17.51 -2.69 11.03
N LYS A 52 -17.82 -3.56 11.99
CA LYS A 52 -16.94 -4.66 12.41
C LYS A 52 -17.27 -6.01 11.74
N VAL A 53 -18.25 -6.05 10.84
CA VAL A 53 -18.54 -7.28 10.09
C VAL A 53 -17.41 -7.59 9.14
N GLY A 54 -16.83 -8.79 9.27
CA GLY A 54 -15.77 -9.28 8.38
C GLY A 54 -16.35 -9.61 7.00
N MET A 55 -15.75 -9.03 5.96
CA MET A 55 -16.21 -9.16 4.57
C MET A 55 -15.27 -10.02 3.73
N VAL A 56 -14.00 -9.69 3.69
CA VAL A 56 -13.01 -10.26 2.77
C VAL A 56 -11.80 -10.76 3.57
N SER A 57 -11.29 -11.94 3.22
CA SER A 57 -9.99 -12.42 3.69
C SER A 57 -8.96 -12.20 2.59
N LEU A 58 -7.79 -11.70 2.95
CA LEU A 58 -6.63 -11.74 2.08
C LEU A 58 -5.97 -13.12 2.18
N ASP A 59 -5.45 -13.60 1.06
CA ASP A 59 -4.68 -14.84 1.04
C ASP A 59 -3.23 -14.56 1.44
N ALA A 60 -2.82 -15.11 2.58
CA ALA A 60 -1.44 -14.95 3.07
C ALA A 60 -0.38 -15.51 2.09
N ASN A 61 -0.75 -16.42 1.19
CA ASN A 61 0.18 -16.90 0.15
C ASN A 61 0.56 -15.83 -0.87
N GLY A 62 -0.15 -14.72 -0.91
CA GLY A 62 0.19 -13.55 -1.73
C GLY A 62 1.29 -12.66 -1.14
N VAL A 63 1.73 -12.92 0.10
CA VAL A 63 2.74 -12.10 0.78
C VAL A 63 4.12 -12.27 0.15
N SER A 64 4.58 -13.51 -0.02
CA SER A 64 5.88 -13.86 -0.61
C SER A 64 5.81 -15.21 -1.32
N ARG A 65 6.70 -15.41 -2.28
CA ARG A 65 6.92 -16.73 -2.93
C ARG A 65 7.67 -17.71 -2.01
N ASP A 66 8.34 -17.21 -0.96
CA ASP A 66 9.01 -18.07 0.01
C ASP A 66 8.00 -18.63 1.03
N PRO A 67 7.77 -19.97 1.04
CA PRO A 67 6.83 -20.58 1.96
C PRO A 67 7.23 -20.44 3.43
N ALA A 68 8.51 -20.22 3.73
CA ALA A 68 8.96 -19.99 5.11
C ALA A 68 8.49 -18.60 5.58
N VAL A 69 8.61 -17.58 4.75
CA VAL A 69 8.08 -16.22 5.03
C VAL A 69 6.57 -16.26 5.24
N VAL A 70 5.84 -16.98 4.38
CA VAL A 70 4.38 -17.13 4.52
C VAL A 70 4.02 -17.83 5.85
N ALA A 71 4.77 -18.88 6.22
CA ALA A 71 4.54 -19.59 7.48
C ALA A 71 4.78 -18.68 8.70
N ASP A 72 5.85 -17.90 8.69
CA ASP A 72 6.18 -16.95 9.74
C ASP A 72 5.13 -15.84 9.84
N TYR A 73 4.69 -15.30 8.69
CA TYR A 73 3.59 -14.31 8.61
C TYR A 73 2.30 -14.84 9.26
N ILE A 74 1.91 -16.08 8.96
CA ILE A 74 0.71 -16.69 9.53
C ILE A 74 0.86 -16.96 11.04
N ALA A 75 2.07 -17.31 11.49
CA ALA A 75 2.36 -17.63 12.88
C ALA A 75 2.57 -16.37 13.76
N ASP A 76 2.82 -15.20 13.17
CA ASP A 76 3.06 -13.97 13.91
C ASP A 76 1.80 -13.51 14.67
N PRO A 77 1.83 -13.45 16.01
CA PRO A 77 0.69 -12.99 16.81
C PRO A 77 0.35 -11.50 16.60
N LEU A 78 1.22 -10.72 15.99
CA LEU A 78 0.98 -9.31 15.67
C LEU A 78 0.26 -9.14 14.32
N VAL A 79 0.24 -10.18 13.49
CA VAL A 79 -0.44 -10.18 12.20
C VAL A 79 -1.90 -10.62 12.37
N TYR A 80 -2.82 -9.82 11.88
CA TYR A 80 -4.24 -10.15 11.88
C TYR A 80 -4.61 -10.93 10.62
N ASN A 81 -4.74 -12.23 10.74
CA ASN A 81 -5.12 -13.15 9.66
C ASN A 81 -6.64 -13.29 9.48
N GLY A 82 -7.44 -12.43 10.10
CA GLY A 82 -8.89 -12.47 9.99
C GLY A 82 -9.44 -11.70 8.78
N LYS A 83 -10.78 -11.62 8.72
CA LYS A 83 -11.45 -10.90 7.64
C LYS A 83 -11.32 -9.38 7.79
N ILE A 84 -10.97 -8.69 6.71
CA ILE A 84 -11.11 -7.24 6.61
C ILE A 84 -12.56 -6.86 6.86
N THR A 85 -12.77 -5.96 7.80
CA THR A 85 -14.12 -5.53 8.16
C THR A 85 -14.68 -4.54 7.14
N SER A 86 -16.03 -4.44 7.05
CA SER A 86 -16.70 -3.51 6.15
C SER A 86 -16.25 -2.06 6.36
N GLY A 87 -16.06 -1.65 7.61
CA GLY A 87 -15.55 -0.31 7.92
C GLY A 87 -14.12 -0.09 7.42
N LEU A 88 -13.21 -1.05 7.69
CA LEU A 88 -11.81 -0.93 7.27
C LEU A 88 -11.68 -0.98 5.75
N GLY A 89 -12.32 -1.95 5.09
CA GLY A 89 -12.19 -2.13 3.65
C GLY A 89 -12.67 -0.92 2.85
N ILE A 90 -13.86 -0.39 3.17
CA ILE A 90 -14.38 0.80 2.48
C ILE A 90 -13.47 2.02 2.71
N GLU A 91 -12.98 2.21 3.93
CA GLU A 91 -12.07 3.31 4.22
C GLU A 91 -10.70 3.18 3.54
N MET A 92 -10.22 1.94 3.33
CA MET A 92 -9.00 1.71 2.53
C MET A 92 -9.23 2.11 1.07
N LEU A 93 -10.34 1.68 0.46
CA LEU A 93 -10.69 2.05 -0.91
C LEU A 93 -10.83 3.57 -1.08
N ASP A 94 -11.58 4.22 -0.17
CA ASP A 94 -11.71 5.68 -0.18
C ASP A 94 -10.33 6.37 -0.03
N ALA A 95 -9.41 5.80 0.76
CA ALA A 95 -8.06 6.35 0.93
C ALA A 95 -7.17 6.16 -0.31
N MET A 96 -7.31 5.05 -1.04
CA MET A 96 -6.62 4.81 -2.32
C MET A 96 -7.03 5.85 -3.37
N GLU A 97 -8.34 6.07 -3.54
CA GLU A 97 -8.88 7.09 -4.45
C GLU A 97 -8.34 8.49 -4.12
N VAL A 98 -8.36 8.87 -2.84
CA VAL A 98 -7.86 10.17 -2.37
C VAL A 98 -6.35 10.28 -2.57
N ALA A 99 -5.58 9.21 -2.35
CA ALA A 99 -4.14 9.22 -2.53
C ALA A 99 -3.75 9.54 -3.99
N ILE A 100 -4.39 8.89 -4.95
CA ILE A 100 -4.17 9.15 -6.38
C ILE A 100 -4.65 10.56 -6.76
N ALA A 101 -5.85 10.95 -6.35
CA ALA A 101 -6.43 12.27 -6.67
C ALA A 101 -5.57 13.44 -6.16
N ARG A 102 -4.82 13.23 -5.07
CA ARG A 102 -3.95 14.24 -4.46
C ARG A 102 -2.46 14.00 -4.68
N ALA A 103 -2.07 13.03 -5.47
CA ALA A 103 -0.67 12.73 -5.74
C ALA A 103 0.10 13.92 -6.32
N GLY A 104 -0.56 14.78 -7.10
CA GLY A 104 0.02 16.01 -7.65
C GLY A 104 0.47 17.04 -6.60
N GLU A 105 0.02 16.91 -5.34
CA GLU A 105 0.44 17.76 -4.22
C GLU A 105 1.77 17.30 -3.60
N ILE A 106 2.24 16.09 -3.94
CA ILE A 106 3.48 15.50 -3.43
C ILE A 106 4.62 15.95 -4.34
N THR A 107 5.57 16.70 -3.78
CA THR A 107 6.70 17.28 -4.52
C THR A 107 8.07 16.85 -4.00
N LEU A 108 8.12 16.15 -2.84
CA LEU A 108 9.35 15.59 -2.31
C LEU A 108 9.86 14.43 -3.20
N PRO A 109 11.19 14.17 -3.22
CA PRO A 109 11.74 13.00 -3.89
C PRO A 109 11.05 11.72 -3.44
N ILE A 110 10.69 10.84 -4.38
CA ILE A 110 9.96 9.61 -4.06
C ILE A 110 10.44 8.41 -4.87
N TYR A 111 10.68 7.31 -4.15
CA TYR A 111 10.98 6.02 -4.73
C TYR A 111 9.84 5.04 -4.44
N ILE A 112 9.35 4.37 -5.46
CA ILE A 112 8.30 3.35 -5.35
C ILE A 112 8.88 2.06 -5.92
N ALA A 113 8.81 0.98 -5.14
CA ALA A 113 9.12 -0.36 -5.62
C ALA A 113 7.92 -1.29 -5.41
N HIS A 114 7.61 -2.11 -6.41
CA HIS A 114 6.44 -2.99 -6.38
C HIS A 114 6.74 -4.31 -7.10
N GLY A 115 6.29 -5.44 -6.53
CA GLY A 115 6.33 -6.71 -7.24
C GLY A 115 5.28 -6.75 -8.35
N ASP A 116 5.68 -7.12 -9.57
CA ASP A 116 4.72 -7.12 -10.69
C ASP A 116 3.74 -8.31 -10.65
N ALA A 117 4.00 -9.29 -9.78
CA ALA A 117 3.10 -10.41 -9.50
C ALA A 117 2.33 -10.26 -8.16
N ASP A 118 2.29 -9.06 -7.60
CA ASP A 118 1.52 -8.76 -6.38
C ASP A 118 0.01 -8.88 -6.65
N VAL A 119 -0.62 -9.86 -5.97
CA VAL A 119 -2.07 -10.10 -6.04
C VAL A 119 -2.85 -9.48 -4.86
N MET A 120 -2.16 -8.88 -3.88
CA MET A 120 -2.77 -8.26 -2.72
C MET A 120 -3.02 -6.78 -2.93
N ALA A 121 -2.07 -6.10 -3.59
CA ALA A 121 -2.17 -4.69 -3.96
C ALA A 121 -1.72 -4.56 -5.42
N GLY A 122 -2.65 -4.37 -6.35
CA GLY A 122 -2.34 -4.37 -7.78
C GLY A 122 -1.25 -3.36 -8.17
N PRO A 123 -0.19 -3.78 -8.89
CA PRO A 123 0.92 -2.92 -9.29
C PRO A 123 0.51 -1.74 -10.17
N GLU A 124 -0.63 -1.86 -10.88
CA GLU A 124 -1.24 -0.78 -11.66
C GLU A 124 -1.60 0.45 -10.80
N GLY A 125 -1.90 0.25 -9.51
CA GLY A 125 -2.11 1.35 -8.57
C GLY A 125 -0.85 2.17 -8.33
N SER A 126 0.31 1.51 -8.25
CA SER A 126 1.61 2.19 -8.16
C SER A 126 1.92 2.98 -9.41
N GLN A 127 1.61 2.44 -10.59
CA GLN A 127 1.77 3.16 -11.85
C GLN A 127 0.85 4.40 -11.90
N ALA A 128 -0.43 4.23 -11.59
CA ALA A 128 -1.38 5.34 -11.60
C ALA A 128 -1.00 6.46 -10.61
N PHE A 129 -0.53 6.06 -9.41
CA PHE A 129 -0.05 7.01 -8.42
C PHE A 129 1.22 7.73 -8.90
N PHE A 130 2.19 6.99 -9.45
CA PHE A 130 3.44 7.54 -10.00
C PHE A 130 3.17 8.55 -11.12
N ASP A 131 2.25 8.25 -12.03
CA ASP A 131 1.90 9.13 -13.14
C ASP A 131 1.29 10.45 -12.64
N ALA A 132 0.49 10.38 -11.57
CA ALA A 132 -0.18 11.54 -10.97
C ALA A 132 0.73 12.37 -10.04
N LEU A 133 1.92 11.88 -9.63
CA LEU A 133 2.82 12.58 -8.72
C LEU A 133 3.29 13.92 -9.28
N GLY A 134 3.26 14.96 -8.43
CA GLY A 134 3.84 16.27 -8.71
C GLY A 134 5.35 16.35 -8.52
N ALA A 135 5.97 15.34 -7.90
CA ALA A 135 7.41 15.25 -7.71
C ALA A 135 8.16 15.24 -9.05
N GLN A 136 9.23 16.05 -9.16
CA GLN A 136 10.13 16.04 -10.31
C GLN A 136 11.16 14.90 -10.20
N ASP A 137 11.57 14.60 -8.97
CA ASP A 137 12.46 13.51 -8.64
C ASP A 137 11.60 12.33 -8.16
N LYS A 138 11.31 11.41 -9.07
CA LYS A 138 10.49 10.24 -8.81
C LYS A 138 10.99 9.03 -9.57
N THR A 139 11.02 7.89 -8.89
CA THR A 139 11.43 6.60 -9.46
C THR A 139 10.38 5.55 -9.15
N LEU A 140 10.06 4.71 -10.14
CA LEU A 140 9.20 3.54 -10.00
C LEU A 140 9.93 2.32 -10.56
N ASP A 141 10.19 1.35 -9.69
CA ASP A 141 10.78 0.06 -10.06
C ASP A 141 9.75 -1.05 -9.89
N PHE A 142 9.45 -1.77 -10.97
CA PHE A 142 8.73 -3.03 -10.92
C PHE A 142 9.70 -4.18 -10.84
N TRP A 143 9.48 -5.08 -9.86
CA TRP A 143 10.31 -6.26 -9.64
C TRP A 143 9.65 -7.49 -10.23
N PRO A 144 10.23 -8.07 -11.31
CA PRO A 144 9.60 -9.16 -12.04
C PRO A 144 9.37 -10.40 -11.18
N GLY A 145 8.11 -10.86 -11.16
CA GLY A 145 7.70 -12.09 -10.47
C GLY A 145 7.59 -11.97 -8.95
N LEU A 146 7.99 -10.86 -8.33
CA LEU A 146 7.89 -10.68 -6.89
C LEU A 146 6.44 -10.40 -6.46
N TYR A 147 6.11 -10.88 -5.24
CA TYR A 147 4.82 -10.69 -4.60
C TYR A 147 4.79 -9.41 -3.75
N HIS A 148 3.87 -9.33 -2.78
CA HIS A 148 3.58 -8.11 -2.03
C HIS A 148 4.75 -7.59 -1.18
N GLU A 149 5.37 -8.47 -0.39
CA GLU A 149 6.48 -8.11 0.50
C GLU A 149 7.83 -8.29 -0.18
N ILE A 150 8.13 -7.43 -1.15
CA ILE A 150 9.36 -7.52 -1.96
C ILE A 150 10.66 -7.56 -1.14
N LEU A 151 10.63 -7.04 0.10
CA LEU A 151 11.77 -7.07 1.03
C LEU A 151 11.92 -8.41 1.76
N ASN A 152 10.94 -9.31 1.61
CA ASN A 152 10.92 -10.66 2.19
C ASN A 152 10.88 -11.74 1.10
N GLU A 153 11.15 -11.37 -0.14
CA GLU A 153 11.29 -12.28 -1.27
C GLU A 153 12.71 -12.88 -1.33
N PRO A 154 12.93 -13.98 -2.05
CA PRO A 154 14.27 -14.55 -2.24
C PRO A 154 15.31 -13.56 -2.77
N GLU A 155 14.89 -12.57 -3.54
CA GLU A 155 15.74 -11.50 -4.11
C GLU A 155 15.86 -10.28 -3.19
N SER A 156 15.49 -10.37 -1.93
CA SER A 156 15.45 -9.26 -0.96
C SER A 156 16.77 -8.47 -0.85
N GLU A 157 17.92 -9.13 -0.96
CA GLU A 157 19.22 -8.45 -0.92
C GLU A 157 19.38 -7.44 -2.06
N GLU A 158 18.94 -7.78 -3.27
CA GLU A 158 19.00 -6.88 -4.41
C GLU A 158 18.01 -5.73 -4.25
N VAL A 159 16.79 -6.02 -3.78
CA VAL A 159 15.78 -5.01 -3.47
C VAL A 159 16.31 -4.03 -2.43
N ILE A 160 16.85 -4.51 -1.30
CA ILE A 160 17.41 -3.69 -0.22
C ILE A 160 18.56 -2.83 -0.75
N SER A 161 19.45 -3.40 -1.56
CA SER A 161 20.57 -2.65 -2.17
C SER A 161 20.05 -1.47 -3.01
N ARG A 162 18.96 -1.66 -3.75
CA ARG A 162 18.35 -0.59 -4.55
C ARG A 162 17.80 0.53 -3.66
N TYR A 163 17.13 0.18 -2.55
CA TYR A 163 16.64 1.16 -1.57
C TYR A 163 17.79 1.94 -0.93
N VAL A 164 18.87 1.25 -0.52
CA VAL A 164 20.05 1.89 0.09
C VAL A 164 20.70 2.86 -0.89
N ASN A 165 20.92 2.45 -2.15
CA ASN A 165 21.53 3.30 -3.18
C ASN A 165 20.68 4.55 -3.44
N TRP A 166 19.35 4.40 -3.49
CA TRP A 166 18.46 5.55 -3.64
C TRP A 166 18.57 6.49 -2.44
N LEU A 167 18.53 5.94 -1.22
CA LEU A 167 18.65 6.72 0.02
C LEU A 167 19.95 7.50 0.06
N GLU A 168 21.09 6.85 -0.23
CA GLU A 168 22.42 7.49 -0.21
C GLU A 168 22.54 8.63 -1.24
N SER A 169 21.84 8.53 -2.37
CA SER A 169 21.84 9.59 -3.39
C SER A 169 20.98 10.80 -3.01
N HIS A 170 20.18 10.72 -1.91
CA HIS A 170 19.26 11.77 -1.47
C HIS A 170 19.57 12.31 -0.07
N LEU A 171 20.69 11.89 0.54
CA LEU A 171 21.19 12.41 1.82
C LEU A 171 22.29 13.46 1.58
#